data_e3481f6c7fa733b109e0cb29b0499848
#
_entry.id   e3481f6c7fa733b109e0cb29b0499848
#
_cell.length_a   1.000
_cell.length_b   1.000
_cell.length_c   1.000
_cell.angle_alpha   90.00
_cell.angle_beta   90.00
_cell.angle_gamma   90.00
#
_symmetry.space_group_name_H-M   'P 1'
#
loop_
_entity.id
_entity.type
_entity.pdbx_description
1 polymer ?
#
loop_
_entity_poly.entity_id
_entity_poly.type
_entity_poly.pdbx_seq_one_letter_code
_entity_poly.pdbx_strand_id
1 'polypeptide(L)'
;MVQSRKRFECFEWSKVNFNLRASKYDSVSEPQAELAHGLFDLSLDYLPNTPPVLLELGCGTGHLSFSLAGCFPKMLDCLDISKEMLQICGEKLRDFPSVKWRLFENDAEDFEPDTQYDAIYCSATVQWFKDLPAFLPNAKKWLKPGGIFALGAFGERTLQEMRTAYKEASGRPLSSEATFYSQKKLLSMFEKAGFSLESSAECIYSQGFENPTAALKTLNKMGVTGTGEKPLNRTEVLKLKEALLKTGNEDSAVNFSWELIAMIFRGD
;
A
#
# COMPACT_ATOMS: atom_id res chain seq x y z
N MET A 1 27.27 -5.41 -5.97
CA MET A 1 27.50 -4.92 -4.58
C MET A 1 26.94 -3.52 -4.30
N VAL A 2 26.95 -2.56 -5.22
CA VAL A 2 26.42 -1.19 -5.00
C VAL A 2 24.87 -1.16 -4.98
N GLN A 3 24.21 -1.98 -5.77
CA GLN A 3 22.74 -2.06 -5.79
C GLN A 3 22.14 -2.71 -4.52
N SER A 4 22.83 -3.67 -3.90
CA SER A 4 22.37 -4.32 -2.67
C SER A 4 22.46 -3.38 -1.46
N ARG A 5 23.48 -2.53 -1.36
CA ARG A 5 23.60 -1.55 -0.27
C ARG A 5 22.50 -0.48 -0.32
N LYS A 6 22.17 0.07 -1.51
CA LYS A 6 21.09 1.05 -1.65
C LYS A 6 19.71 0.48 -1.26
N ARG A 7 19.45 -0.82 -1.56
CA ARG A 7 18.21 -1.48 -1.16
C ARG A 7 18.08 -1.72 0.34
N PHE A 8 19.19 -2.02 1.03
CA PHE A 8 19.21 -2.17 2.49
C PHE A 8 18.95 -0.83 3.22
N GLU A 9 19.54 0.26 2.72
CA GLU A 9 19.32 1.60 3.27
C GLU A 9 17.87 2.08 3.07
N CYS A 10 17.23 1.71 1.96
CA CYS A 10 15.83 2.01 1.66
C CYS A 10 14.85 1.35 2.63
N PHE A 11 15.10 0.10 2.99
CA PHE A 11 14.25 -0.69 3.89
C PHE A 11 14.25 -0.15 5.34
N GLU A 12 15.42 0.10 5.90
CA GLU A 12 15.54 0.72 7.22
C GLU A 12 14.90 2.11 7.24
N TRP A 13 14.99 2.83 6.14
CA TRP A 13 14.42 4.15 6.01
C TRP A 13 12.87 4.12 5.98
N SER A 14 12.23 3.19 5.27
CA SER A 14 10.77 3.05 5.26
C SER A 14 10.24 2.70 6.64
N LYS A 15 10.87 1.77 7.37
CA LYS A 15 10.50 1.43 8.75
C LYS A 15 10.55 2.66 9.67
N VAL A 16 11.67 3.41 9.66
CA VAL A 16 11.82 4.61 10.48
C VAL A 16 10.77 5.67 10.13
N ASN A 17 10.47 5.86 8.84
CA ASN A 17 9.49 6.84 8.41
C ASN A 17 8.06 6.48 8.80
N PHE A 18 7.66 5.22 8.68
CA PHE A 18 6.34 4.77 9.10
C PHE A 18 6.17 4.90 10.61
N ASN A 19 7.18 4.51 11.40
CA ASN A 19 7.16 4.69 12.84
C ASN A 19 6.94 6.15 13.23
N LEU A 20 7.71 7.09 12.66
CA LEU A 20 7.61 8.52 12.98
C LEU A 20 6.27 9.17 12.58
N ARG A 21 5.52 8.56 11.67
CA ARG A 21 4.31 9.14 11.07
C ARG A 21 3.02 8.45 11.48
N ALA A 22 3.09 7.30 12.14
CA ALA A 22 1.94 6.45 12.48
C ALA A 22 0.78 7.25 13.11
N SER A 23 1.05 8.09 14.11
CA SER A 23 0.02 8.87 14.82
C SER A 23 -0.74 9.91 13.96
N LYS A 24 -0.25 10.24 12.78
CA LYS A 24 -0.87 11.21 11.85
C LYS A 24 -1.27 10.58 10.52
N TYR A 25 -0.99 9.30 10.36
CA TYR A 25 -1.16 8.60 9.09
C TYR A 25 -2.61 8.60 8.63
N ASP A 26 -3.54 8.23 9.50
CA ASP A 26 -4.98 8.16 9.16
C ASP A 26 -5.54 9.50 8.64
N SER A 27 -5.00 10.62 9.10
CA SER A 27 -5.44 11.94 8.66
C SER A 27 -5.01 12.32 7.24
N VAL A 28 -4.19 11.50 6.58
CA VAL A 28 -3.62 11.78 5.25
C VAL A 28 -3.68 10.58 4.31
N SER A 29 -4.07 9.40 4.79
CA SER A 29 -4.07 8.13 4.05
C SER A 29 -5.41 7.80 3.40
N GLU A 30 -6.16 8.81 2.96
CA GLU A 30 -7.45 8.64 2.29
C GLU A 30 -7.36 7.72 1.05
N PRO A 31 -6.38 7.85 0.13
CA PRO A 31 -6.25 6.93 -0.99
C PRO A 31 -6.00 5.48 -0.58
N GLN A 32 -5.28 5.25 0.53
CA GLN A 32 -5.04 3.91 1.08
C GLN A 32 -6.34 3.32 1.66
N ALA A 33 -7.16 4.14 2.33
CA ALA A 33 -8.45 3.73 2.85
C ALA A 33 -9.42 3.35 1.72
N GLU A 34 -9.50 4.17 0.67
CA GLU A 34 -10.31 3.87 -0.52
C GLU A 34 -9.89 2.56 -1.20
N LEU A 35 -8.58 2.35 -1.37
CA LEU A 35 -8.05 1.10 -1.92
C LEU A 35 -8.39 -0.10 -1.04
N ALA A 36 -8.27 0.05 0.29
CA ALA A 36 -8.59 -1.00 1.26
C ALA A 36 -10.08 -1.37 1.21
N HIS A 37 -10.98 -0.39 1.17
CA HIS A 37 -12.43 -0.61 1.06
C HIS A 37 -12.80 -1.30 -0.25
N GLY A 38 -12.29 -0.79 -1.39
CA GLY A 38 -12.56 -1.40 -2.70
C GLY A 38 -12.03 -2.84 -2.81
N LEU A 39 -10.85 -3.13 -2.22
CA LEU A 39 -10.30 -4.47 -2.16
C LEU A 39 -11.15 -5.40 -1.28
N PHE A 40 -11.58 -4.91 -0.11
CA PHE A 40 -12.44 -5.65 0.79
C PHE A 40 -13.75 -6.04 0.11
N ASP A 41 -14.45 -5.08 -0.47
CA ASP A 41 -15.73 -5.31 -1.16
C ASP A 41 -15.57 -6.32 -2.31
N LEU A 42 -14.50 -6.18 -3.13
CA LEU A 42 -14.23 -7.10 -4.23
C LEU A 42 -13.96 -8.53 -3.76
N SER A 43 -13.42 -8.71 -2.54
CA SER A 43 -13.02 -10.01 -2.00
C SER A 43 -14.14 -10.82 -1.38
N LEU A 44 -15.28 -10.20 -1.02
CA LEU A 44 -16.33 -10.82 -0.22
C LEU A 44 -16.91 -12.07 -0.86
N ASP A 45 -17.12 -12.07 -2.18
CA ASP A 45 -17.69 -13.20 -2.92
C ASP A 45 -16.75 -14.41 -3.02
N TYR A 46 -15.48 -14.24 -2.63
CA TYR A 46 -14.44 -15.27 -2.71
C TYR A 46 -14.07 -15.86 -1.35
N LEU A 47 -14.59 -15.31 -0.26
CA LEU A 47 -14.40 -15.85 1.07
C LEU A 47 -15.28 -17.07 1.32
N PRO A 48 -14.85 -18.04 2.14
CA PRO A 48 -15.68 -19.19 2.51
C PRO A 48 -16.90 -18.76 3.35
N ASN A 49 -17.97 -19.55 3.27
CA ASN A 49 -19.18 -19.34 4.10
C ASN A 49 -18.98 -19.61 5.60
N THR A 50 -17.85 -20.16 5.99
CA THR A 50 -17.46 -20.39 7.39
C THR A 50 -16.48 -19.32 7.83
N PRO A 51 -16.38 -18.97 9.14
CA PRO A 51 -15.44 -17.97 9.63
C PRO A 51 -14.00 -18.25 9.15
N PRO A 52 -13.42 -17.39 8.29
CA PRO A 52 -12.11 -17.63 7.68
C PRO A 52 -10.94 -17.42 8.63
N VAL A 53 -9.79 -17.96 8.26
CA VAL A 53 -8.47 -17.62 8.82
C VAL A 53 -7.79 -16.67 7.83
N LEU A 54 -7.51 -15.45 8.25
CA LEU A 54 -7.05 -14.36 7.40
C LEU A 54 -5.64 -13.89 7.78
N LEU A 55 -4.86 -13.51 6.79
CA LEU A 55 -3.59 -12.81 6.95
C LEU A 55 -3.63 -11.48 6.20
N GLU A 56 -3.22 -10.41 6.85
CA GLU A 56 -2.99 -9.11 6.22
C GLU A 56 -1.51 -8.76 6.26
N LEU A 57 -0.92 -8.53 5.08
CA LEU A 57 0.47 -8.14 4.88
C LEU A 57 0.57 -6.62 4.74
N GLY A 58 1.34 -5.96 5.62
CA GLY A 58 1.48 -4.52 5.67
C GLY A 58 0.20 -3.83 6.13
N CYS A 59 -0.34 -4.26 7.29
CA CYS A 59 -1.63 -3.77 7.78
C CYS A 59 -1.64 -2.27 8.13
N GLY A 60 -0.46 -1.65 8.30
CA GLY A 60 -0.35 -0.26 8.70
C GLY A 60 -1.15 0.04 9.97
N THR A 61 -1.89 1.13 9.96
CA THR A 61 -2.78 1.53 11.06
C THR A 61 -4.10 0.76 11.11
N GLY A 62 -4.31 -0.25 10.23
CA GLY A 62 -5.45 -1.15 10.28
C GLY A 62 -6.70 -0.68 9.53
N HIS A 63 -6.59 0.07 8.43
CA HIS A 63 -7.75 0.42 7.59
C HIS A 63 -8.49 -0.83 7.10
N LEU A 64 -7.76 -1.76 6.49
CA LEU A 64 -8.34 -3.01 6.00
C LEU A 64 -8.59 -4.00 7.15
N SER A 65 -7.69 -4.07 8.15
CA SER A 65 -7.84 -4.94 9.33
C SER A 65 -9.19 -4.73 10.04
N PHE A 66 -9.64 -3.47 10.15
CA PHE A 66 -10.91 -3.13 10.77
C PHE A 66 -12.10 -3.74 9.99
N SER A 67 -12.10 -3.61 8.67
CA SER A 67 -13.13 -4.20 7.80
C SER A 67 -13.10 -5.74 7.86
N LEU A 68 -11.90 -6.34 7.84
CA LEU A 68 -11.71 -7.78 7.95
C LEU A 68 -12.20 -8.34 9.30
N ALA A 69 -11.92 -7.62 10.40
CA ALA A 69 -12.43 -8.00 11.72
C ALA A 69 -13.97 -7.94 11.80
N GLY A 70 -14.58 -6.99 11.07
CA GLY A 70 -16.04 -6.87 10.96
C GLY A 70 -16.74 -8.08 10.32
N CYS A 71 -16.01 -8.92 9.58
CA CYS A 71 -16.52 -10.20 9.06
C CYS A 71 -16.47 -11.34 10.08
N PHE A 72 -16.05 -11.07 11.33
CA PHE A 72 -15.92 -12.07 12.39
C PHE A 72 -15.13 -13.31 11.98
N PRO A 73 -13.89 -13.15 11.50
CA PRO A 73 -13.06 -14.29 11.11
C PRO A 73 -12.74 -15.16 12.32
N LYS A 74 -12.42 -16.44 12.07
CA LYS A 74 -11.92 -17.36 13.09
C LYS A 74 -10.60 -16.88 13.68
N MET A 75 -9.76 -16.28 12.83
CA MET A 75 -8.49 -15.66 13.19
C MET A 75 -8.09 -14.62 12.15
N LEU A 76 -7.55 -13.48 12.61
CA LEU A 76 -6.97 -12.43 11.78
C LEU A 76 -5.52 -12.18 12.23
N ASP A 77 -4.58 -12.50 11.37
CA ASP A 77 -3.17 -12.17 11.55
C ASP A 77 -2.85 -10.88 10.79
N CYS A 78 -2.30 -9.91 11.49
CA CYS A 78 -1.89 -8.63 10.92
C CYS A 78 -0.38 -8.47 11.04
N LEU A 79 0.29 -8.24 9.93
CA LEU A 79 1.73 -8.11 9.86
C LEU A 79 2.10 -6.73 9.34
N ASP A 80 3.03 -6.07 10.02
CA ASP A 80 3.66 -4.83 9.56
C ASP A 80 5.09 -4.75 10.07
N ILE A 81 5.93 -4.04 9.34
CA ILE A 81 7.31 -3.78 9.74
C ILE A 81 7.43 -2.74 10.86
N SER A 82 6.41 -1.89 11.00
CA SER A 82 6.36 -0.77 11.94
C SER A 82 5.59 -1.15 13.18
N LYS A 83 6.31 -1.18 14.32
CA LYS A 83 5.70 -1.42 15.63
C LYS A 83 4.63 -0.39 15.99
N GLU A 84 4.86 0.87 15.64
CA GLU A 84 3.95 1.98 15.92
C GLU A 84 2.67 1.86 15.11
N MET A 85 2.73 1.39 13.86
CA MET A 85 1.56 1.08 13.04
C MET A 85 0.76 -0.06 13.68
N LEU A 86 1.42 -1.15 14.05
CA LEU A 86 0.78 -2.29 14.72
C LEU A 86 0.09 -1.90 16.03
N GLN A 87 0.66 -0.98 16.80
CA GLN A 87 0.03 -0.51 18.03
C GLN A 87 -1.33 0.15 17.71
N ILE A 88 -1.40 1.04 16.72
CA ILE A 88 -2.64 1.71 16.31
C ILE A 88 -3.63 0.70 15.74
N CYS A 89 -3.17 -0.24 14.91
CA CYS A 89 -4.00 -1.33 14.40
C CYS A 89 -4.62 -2.14 15.54
N GLY A 90 -3.80 -2.55 16.52
CA GLY A 90 -4.27 -3.29 17.68
C GLY A 90 -5.28 -2.50 18.56
N GLU A 91 -5.13 -1.19 18.66
CA GLU A 91 -6.10 -0.33 19.35
C GLU A 91 -7.47 -0.40 18.67
N LYS A 92 -7.52 -0.32 17.34
CA LYS A 92 -8.77 -0.44 16.56
C LYS A 92 -9.39 -1.85 16.67
N LEU A 93 -8.55 -2.90 16.67
CA LEU A 93 -9.03 -4.28 16.74
C LEU A 93 -9.66 -4.65 18.10
N ARG A 94 -9.42 -3.87 19.16
CA ARG A 94 -10.11 -4.04 20.45
C ARG A 94 -11.62 -3.85 20.37
N ASP A 95 -12.11 -3.16 19.35
CA ASP A 95 -13.54 -3.00 19.10
C ASP A 95 -14.22 -4.33 18.70
N PHE A 96 -13.41 -5.37 18.40
CA PHE A 96 -13.87 -6.72 18.01
C PHE A 96 -13.42 -7.78 19.04
N PRO A 97 -13.93 -7.78 20.27
CA PRO A 97 -13.44 -8.68 21.35
C PRO A 97 -13.73 -10.16 21.11
N SER A 98 -14.64 -10.50 20.19
CA SER A 98 -14.94 -11.88 19.80
C SER A 98 -14.00 -12.42 18.70
N VAL A 99 -13.24 -11.56 18.04
CA VAL A 99 -12.31 -11.97 16.99
C VAL A 99 -10.95 -12.31 17.62
N LYS A 100 -10.42 -13.48 17.31
CA LYS A 100 -9.04 -13.80 17.64
C LYS A 100 -8.12 -13.13 16.64
N TRP A 101 -7.28 -12.19 17.08
CA TRP A 101 -6.29 -11.53 16.24
C TRP A 101 -4.87 -11.61 16.84
N ARG A 102 -3.87 -11.57 15.97
CA ARG A 102 -2.44 -11.55 16.32
C ARG A 102 -1.73 -10.45 15.52
N LEU A 103 -0.75 -9.81 16.12
CA LEU A 103 0.08 -8.78 15.48
C LEU A 103 1.51 -9.30 15.38
N PHE A 104 2.12 -9.13 14.20
CA PHE A 104 3.49 -9.55 13.92
C PHE A 104 4.32 -8.37 13.43
N GLU A 105 5.34 -7.97 14.20
CA GLU A 105 6.36 -7.03 13.75
C GLU A 105 7.40 -7.79 12.93
N ASN A 106 7.23 -7.82 11.60
CA ASN A 106 8.14 -8.52 10.70
C ASN A 106 8.08 -7.94 9.28
N ASP A 107 9.13 -8.21 8.48
CA ASP A 107 9.09 -8.03 7.03
C ASP A 107 8.26 -9.14 6.41
N ALA A 108 7.36 -8.79 5.48
CA ALA A 108 6.53 -9.77 4.79
C ALA A 108 7.37 -10.77 3.97
N GLU A 109 8.53 -10.34 3.45
CA GLU A 109 9.43 -11.20 2.67
C GLU A 109 10.21 -12.20 3.54
N ASP A 110 10.33 -11.94 4.86
CA ASP A 110 11.03 -12.81 5.82
C ASP A 110 10.05 -13.54 6.77
N PHE A 111 8.74 -13.33 6.59
CA PHE A 111 7.73 -13.94 7.46
C PHE A 111 7.49 -15.41 7.14
N GLU A 112 7.43 -16.24 8.18
CA GLU A 112 7.08 -17.66 8.10
C GLU A 112 5.87 -17.93 9.00
N PRO A 113 4.65 -18.08 8.45
CA PRO A 113 3.46 -18.33 9.25
C PRO A 113 3.43 -19.76 9.81
N ASP A 114 2.80 -19.91 10.98
CA ASP A 114 2.57 -21.18 11.64
C ASP A 114 1.25 -21.87 11.24
N THR A 115 0.52 -21.30 10.31
CA THR A 115 -0.77 -21.79 9.82
C THR A 115 -0.98 -21.46 8.35
N GLN A 116 -2.00 -22.07 7.73
CA GLN A 116 -2.47 -21.70 6.40
C GLN A 116 -3.75 -20.86 6.48
N TYR A 117 -3.94 -20.00 5.47
CA TYR A 117 -4.98 -19.01 5.43
C TYR A 117 -6.02 -19.29 4.34
N ASP A 118 -7.26 -18.95 4.61
CA ASP A 118 -8.33 -18.95 3.61
C ASP A 118 -8.17 -17.77 2.64
N ALA A 119 -7.65 -16.63 3.17
CA ALA A 119 -7.29 -15.50 2.35
C ALA A 119 -6.06 -14.76 2.89
N ILE A 120 -5.20 -14.29 1.98
CA ILE A 120 -4.09 -13.36 2.24
C ILE A 120 -4.45 -12.03 1.60
N TYR A 121 -4.39 -10.97 2.38
CA TYR A 121 -4.61 -9.59 1.92
C TYR A 121 -3.30 -8.83 1.89
N CYS A 122 -3.11 -8.01 0.86
CA CYS A 122 -1.96 -7.13 0.73
C CYS A 122 -2.43 -5.83 0.06
N SER A 123 -2.69 -4.78 0.85
CA SER A 123 -3.20 -3.49 0.37
C SER A 123 -2.15 -2.40 0.54
N ALA A 124 -1.89 -1.63 -0.52
CA ALA A 124 -0.93 -0.52 -0.54
C ALA A 124 0.47 -0.88 0.02
N THR A 125 0.92 -2.13 -0.20
CA THR A 125 2.15 -2.66 0.42
C THR A 125 3.16 -3.19 -0.60
N VAL A 126 2.68 -3.80 -1.71
CA VAL A 126 3.57 -4.47 -2.70
C VAL A 126 4.63 -3.55 -3.33
N GLN A 127 4.40 -2.25 -3.37
CA GLN A 127 5.36 -1.27 -3.89
C GLN A 127 6.64 -1.18 -3.06
N TRP A 128 6.65 -1.72 -1.84
CA TRP A 128 7.76 -1.73 -0.89
C TRP A 128 8.55 -3.03 -0.91
N PHE A 129 8.05 -4.08 -1.58
CA PHE A 129 8.74 -5.37 -1.67
C PHE A 129 10.07 -5.22 -2.43
N LYS A 130 11.09 -5.89 -1.93
CA LYS A 130 12.43 -5.94 -2.56
C LYS A 130 12.39 -6.82 -3.81
N ASP A 131 11.69 -7.97 -3.71
CA ASP A 131 11.55 -8.94 -4.79
C ASP A 131 10.18 -9.61 -4.75
N LEU A 132 9.14 -8.89 -5.19
CA LEU A 132 7.79 -9.43 -5.25
C LEU A 132 7.68 -10.77 -6.01
N PRO A 133 8.32 -10.96 -7.18
CA PRO A 133 8.34 -12.26 -7.85
C PRO A 133 8.91 -13.41 -7.01
N ALA A 134 9.96 -13.19 -6.23
CA ALA A 134 10.54 -14.21 -5.35
C ALA A 134 9.65 -14.51 -4.12
N PHE A 135 8.89 -13.55 -3.66
CA PHE A 135 7.97 -13.67 -2.54
C PHE A 135 6.72 -14.50 -2.87
N LEU A 136 6.11 -14.28 -4.06
CA LEU A 136 4.81 -14.86 -4.42
C LEU A 136 4.72 -16.40 -4.29
N PRO A 137 5.73 -17.20 -4.66
CA PRO A 137 5.71 -18.65 -4.45
C PRO A 137 5.61 -19.06 -2.97
N ASN A 138 6.14 -18.26 -2.05
CA ASN A 138 6.01 -18.51 -0.62
C ASN A 138 4.60 -18.14 -0.14
N ALA A 139 4.07 -16.99 -0.51
CA ALA A 139 2.70 -16.60 -0.21
C ALA A 139 1.67 -17.63 -0.69
N LYS A 140 1.91 -18.25 -1.85
CA LYS A 140 1.06 -19.33 -2.36
C LYS A 140 1.02 -20.55 -1.43
N LYS A 141 2.14 -20.95 -0.84
CA LYS A 141 2.22 -22.07 0.12
C LYS A 141 1.47 -21.79 1.43
N TRP A 142 1.30 -20.51 1.78
CA TRP A 142 0.57 -20.10 2.98
C TRP A 142 -0.96 -20.17 2.80
N LEU A 143 -1.43 -20.30 1.57
CA LEU A 143 -2.86 -20.47 1.30
C LEU A 143 -3.29 -21.93 1.50
N LYS A 144 -4.49 -22.10 2.04
CA LYS A 144 -5.20 -23.38 1.99
C LYS A 144 -5.58 -23.71 0.54
N PRO A 145 -5.86 -24.99 0.21
CA PRO A 145 -6.44 -25.34 -1.08
C PRO A 145 -7.69 -24.49 -1.37
N GLY A 146 -7.73 -23.86 -2.54
CA GLY A 146 -8.80 -22.94 -2.93
C GLY A 146 -8.78 -21.56 -2.25
N GLY A 147 -7.77 -21.27 -1.45
CA GLY A 147 -7.57 -19.96 -0.82
C GLY A 147 -7.25 -18.86 -1.82
N ILE A 148 -7.47 -17.60 -1.43
CA ILE A 148 -7.28 -16.43 -2.30
C ILE A 148 -6.15 -15.51 -1.81
N PHE A 149 -5.51 -14.82 -2.75
CA PHE A 149 -4.66 -13.67 -2.51
C PHE A 149 -5.36 -12.40 -3.03
N ALA A 150 -5.78 -11.53 -2.12
CA ALA A 150 -6.43 -10.26 -2.43
C ALA A 150 -5.37 -9.15 -2.44
N LEU A 151 -5.11 -8.60 -3.62
CA LEU A 151 -4.10 -7.57 -3.87
C LEU A 151 -4.74 -6.22 -4.10
N GLY A 152 -4.38 -5.22 -3.28
CA GLY A 152 -4.62 -3.80 -3.52
C GLY A 152 -3.30 -3.09 -3.79
N ALA A 153 -3.15 -2.48 -4.94
CA ALA A 153 -1.92 -1.80 -5.34
C ALA A 153 -2.18 -0.41 -5.91
N PHE A 154 -1.23 0.49 -5.73
CA PHE A 154 -1.16 1.72 -6.50
C PHE A 154 -0.48 1.45 -7.84
N GLY A 155 -1.14 1.86 -8.93
CA GLY A 155 -0.65 1.69 -10.30
C GLY A 155 0.37 2.75 -10.72
N GLU A 156 0.95 2.54 -11.89
CA GLU A 156 2.02 3.38 -12.45
C GLU A 156 1.60 4.82 -12.76
N ARG A 157 0.28 5.09 -12.88
CA ARG A 157 -0.27 6.45 -13.09
C ARG A 157 -0.42 7.25 -11.78
N THR A 158 -0.18 6.63 -10.62
CA THR A 158 -0.24 7.30 -9.32
C THR A 158 0.72 8.48 -9.26
N LEU A 159 0.23 9.65 -8.80
CA LEU A 159 1.00 10.89 -8.64
C LEU A 159 1.69 11.38 -9.93
N GLN A 160 1.10 11.14 -11.10
CA GLN A 160 1.67 11.57 -12.37
C GLN A 160 1.82 13.10 -12.46
N GLU A 161 0.90 13.86 -11.85
CA GLU A 161 0.92 15.32 -11.76
C GLU A 161 2.15 15.80 -10.98
N MET A 162 2.41 15.18 -9.83
CA MET A 162 3.58 15.49 -9.01
C MET A 162 4.88 15.17 -9.75
N ARG A 163 4.97 14.00 -10.42
CA ARG A 163 6.16 13.63 -11.21
C ARG A 163 6.40 14.61 -12.36
N THR A 164 5.35 15.03 -13.05
CA THR A 164 5.42 15.98 -14.15
C THR A 164 5.85 17.36 -13.64
N ALA A 165 5.20 17.87 -12.60
CA ALA A 165 5.53 19.17 -12.00
C ALA A 165 6.96 19.21 -11.45
N TYR A 166 7.41 18.12 -10.80
CA TYR A 166 8.78 18.03 -10.28
C TYR A 166 9.81 18.07 -11.41
N LYS A 167 9.59 17.33 -12.49
CA LYS A 167 10.45 17.32 -13.67
C LYS A 167 10.50 18.70 -14.35
N GLU A 168 9.35 19.39 -14.48
CA GLU A 168 9.27 20.74 -15.01
C GLU A 168 10.05 21.74 -14.16
N ALA A 169 9.96 21.63 -12.83
CA ALA A 169 10.60 22.55 -11.91
C ALA A 169 12.11 22.34 -11.75
N SER A 170 12.57 21.09 -11.73
CA SER A 170 13.95 20.72 -11.39
C SER A 170 14.80 20.24 -12.57
N GLY A 171 14.16 19.93 -13.71
CA GLY A 171 14.81 19.27 -14.85
C GLY A 171 15.18 17.80 -14.59
N ARG A 172 14.80 17.24 -13.45
CA ARG A 172 15.13 15.87 -13.01
C ARG A 172 13.85 15.05 -12.81
N PRO A 173 13.88 13.72 -13.07
CA PRO A 173 12.73 12.87 -12.68
C PRO A 173 12.61 12.84 -11.14
N LEU A 174 11.39 12.78 -10.64
CA LEU A 174 11.16 12.47 -9.22
C LEU A 174 11.53 11.02 -8.98
N SER A 175 12.49 10.76 -8.10
CA SER A 175 12.76 9.40 -7.62
C SER A 175 11.72 9.01 -6.56
N SER A 176 11.35 7.74 -6.57
CA SER A 176 10.50 7.14 -5.54
C SER A 176 11.16 5.85 -5.09
N GLU A 177 11.11 5.57 -3.79
CA GLU A 177 11.53 4.28 -3.25
C GLU A 177 10.45 3.23 -3.51
N ALA A 178 9.18 3.66 -3.59
CA ALA A 178 8.06 2.81 -3.98
C ALA A 178 8.10 2.49 -5.48
N THR A 179 7.91 1.21 -5.81
CA THR A 179 7.78 0.75 -7.20
C THR A 179 6.30 0.57 -7.54
N PHE A 180 5.76 1.45 -8.37
CA PHE A 180 4.39 1.31 -8.86
C PHE A 180 4.36 0.46 -10.13
N TYR A 181 3.54 -0.58 -10.12
CA TYR A 181 3.39 -1.53 -11.21
C TYR A 181 2.09 -1.28 -11.97
N SER A 182 2.09 -1.47 -13.31
CA SER A 182 0.81 -1.56 -14.03
C SER A 182 0.06 -2.85 -13.67
N GLN A 183 -1.27 -2.84 -13.80
CA GLN A 183 -2.12 -4.02 -13.60
C GLN A 183 -1.63 -5.22 -14.41
N LYS A 184 -1.27 -4.99 -15.68
CA LYS A 184 -0.70 -6.03 -16.56
C LYS A 184 0.59 -6.65 -16.02
N LYS A 185 1.45 -5.83 -15.41
CA LYS A 185 2.71 -6.32 -14.84
C LYS A 185 2.47 -7.15 -13.59
N LEU A 186 1.55 -6.71 -12.71
CA LEU A 186 1.13 -7.48 -11.53
C LEU A 186 0.52 -8.82 -11.95
N LEU A 187 -0.44 -8.82 -12.88
CA LEU A 187 -1.04 -10.03 -13.42
C LEU A 187 0.03 -11.03 -13.87
N SER A 188 0.98 -10.58 -14.72
CA SER A 188 2.06 -11.45 -15.21
C SER A 188 2.96 -12.00 -14.10
N MET A 189 3.19 -11.26 -13.01
CA MET A 189 3.98 -11.75 -11.87
C MET A 189 3.24 -12.86 -11.12
N PHE A 190 1.96 -12.67 -10.85
CA PHE A 190 1.12 -13.64 -10.14
C PHE A 190 0.91 -14.92 -10.97
N GLU A 191 0.60 -14.80 -12.26
CA GLU A 191 0.47 -15.95 -13.17
C GLU A 191 1.75 -16.79 -13.23
N LYS A 192 2.93 -16.15 -13.31
CA LYS A 192 4.23 -16.86 -13.28
C LYS A 192 4.51 -17.56 -11.97
N ALA A 193 3.94 -17.09 -10.88
CA ALA A 193 4.00 -17.75 -9.57
C ALA A 193 2.94 -18.85 -9.41
N GLY A 194 2.11 -19.08 -10.43
CA GLY A 194 1.10 -20.13 -10.48
C GLY A 194 -0.23 -19.74 -9.84
N PHE A 195 -0.54 -18.46 -9.74
CA PHE A 195 -1.86 -17.97 -9.37
C PHE A 195 -2.74 -17.78 -10.61
N SER A 196 -4.06 -17.98 -10.45
CA SER A 196 -5.07 -17.64 -11.46
C SER A 196 -5.84 -16.37 -11.04
N LEU A 197 -6.12 -15.47 -12.00
CA LEU A 197 -6.93 -14.27 -11.75
C LEU A 197 -8.40 -14.66 -11.70
N GLU A 198 -9.09 -14.27 -10.60
CA GLU A 198 -10.53 -14.46 -10.42
C GLU A 198 -11.31 -13.18 -10.73
N SER A 199 -10.79 -12.03 -10.27
CA SER A 199 -11.44 -10.73 -10.47
C SER A 199 -10.44 -9.60 -10.43
N SER A 200 -10.77 -8.49 -11.10
CA SER A 200 -9.98 -7.25 -10.99
C SER A 200 -10.85 -6.02 -11.20
N ALA A 201 -10.48 -4.95 -10.50
CA ALA A 201 -11.03 -3.61 -10.68
C ALA A 201 -9.90 -2.59 -10.71
N GLU A 202 -10.09 -1.52 -11.48
CA GLU A 202 -9.14 -0.41 -11.58
C GLU A 202 -9.92 0.89 -11.67
N CYS A 203 -9.50 1.90 -10.92
CA CYS A 203 -10.04 3.25 -11.02
C CYS A 203 -8.98 4.31 -10.74
N ILE A 204 -9.28 5.55 -11.11
CA ILE A 204 -8.48 6.72 -10.72
C ILE A 204 -9.23 7.45 -9.60
N TYR A 205 -8.63 7.49 -8.45
CA TYR A 205 -9.05 8.32 -7.33
C TYR A 205 -8.35 9.68 -7.40
N SER A 206 -9.12 10.77 -7.34
CA SER A 206 -8.60 12.13 -7.37
C SER A 206 -8.62 12.75 -5.99
N GLN A 207 -7.45 13.17 -5.49
CA GLN A 207 -7.33 13.84 -4.20
C GLN A 207 -7.03 15.33 -4.40
N GLY A 208 -7.97 16.17 -3.96
CA GLY A 208 -7.88 17.63 -4.08
C GLY A 208 -7.23 18.30 -2.88
N PHE A 209 -6.57 19.44 -3.11
CA PHE A 209 -5.92 20.24 -2.08
C PHE A 209 -6.18 21.73 -2.28
N GLU A 210 -6.31 22.46 -1.19
CA GLU A 210 -6.54 23.91 -1.19
C GLU A 210 -5.38 24.71 -1.82
N ASN A 211 -4.15 24.18 -1.72
CA ASN A 211 -2.96 24.85 -2.22
C ASN A 211 -1.76 23.87 -2.32
N PRO A 212 -0.72 24.23 -3.12
CA PRO A 212 0.46 23.38 -3.30
C PRO A 212 1.21 23.03 -2.01
N THR A 213 1.15 23.92 -1.02
CA THR A 213 1.83 23.67 0.27
C THR A 213 1.13 22.58 1.08
N ALA A 214 -0.21 22.56 1.07
CA ALA A 214 -1.00 21.50 1.69
C ALA A 214 -0.73 20.16 1.01
N ALA A 215 -0.77 20.12 -0.32
CA ALA A 215 -0.48 18.94 -1.13
C ALA A 215 0.90 18.34 -0.80
N LEU A 216 1.96 19.15 -0.85
CA LEU A 216 3.32 18.71 -0.55
C LEU A 216 3.51 18.25 0.91
N LYS A 217 2.85 18.89 1.87
CA LYS A 217 2.86 18.46 3.28
C LYS A 217 2.19 17.10 3.46
N THR A 218 1.10 16.83 2.75
CA THR A 218 0.39 15.55 2.78
C THR A 218 1.27 14.45 2.24
N LEU A 219 1.86 14.59 1.04
CA LEU A 219 2.79 13.59 0.48
C LEU A 219 3.98 13.32 1.40
N ASN A 220 4.52 14.35 2.04
CA ASN A 220 5.59 14.16 3.01
C ASN A 220 5.13 13.35 4.23
N LYS A 221 3.93 13.61 4.77
CA LYS A 221 3.36 12.83 5.89
C LYS A 221 3.09 11.37 5.51
N MET A 222 2.71 11.10 4.26
CA MET A 222 2.49 9.75 3.73
C MET A 222 3.78 8.97 3.51
N GLY A 223 4.94 9.64 3.50
CA GLY A 223 6.23 8.99 3.22
C GLY A 223 6.52 8.73 1.74
N VAL A 224 5.75 9.31 0.84
CA VAL A 224 5.85 9.04 -0.61
C VAL A 224 6.97 9.84 -1.29
N THR A 225 7.47 10.91 -0.67
CA THR A 225 8.55 11.74 -1.21
C THR A 225 9.90 11.14 -0.85
N GLY A 226 10.67 10.75 -1.88
CA GLY A 226 11.99 10.15 -1.76
C GLY A 226 13.03 11.05 -1.08
N THR A 227 13.96 10.43 -0.36
CA THR A 227 15.02 11.09 0.43
C THR A 227 16.40 11.03 -0.20
N GLY A 228 16.56 10.29 -1.28
CA GLY A 228 17.86 10.11 -1.95
C GLY A 228 18.27 11.25 -2.88
N GLU A 229 17.47 12.29 -3.05
CA GLU A 229 17.70 13.34 -4.02
C GLU A 229 18.32 14.61 -3.41
N LYS A 230 19.06 15.33 -4.25
CA LYS A 230 19.49 16.69 -3.92
C LYS A 230 18.25 17.54 -3.65
N PRO A 231 18.13 18.18 -2.47
CA PRO A 231 17.01 19.03 -2.15
C PRO A 231 16.75 20.10 -3.23
N LEU A 232 15.47 20.41 -3.46
CA LEU A 232 15.12 21.52 -4.33
C LEU A 232 15.59 22.84 -3.72
N ASN A 233 16.19 23.69 -4.54
CA ASN A 233 16.49 25.06 -4.13
C ASN A 233 15.22 25.91 -4.11
N ARG A 234 15.32 27.15 -3.58
CA ARG A 234 14.16 28.04 -3.44
C ARG A 234 13.43 28.31 -4.76
N THR A 235 14.17 28.49 -5.85
CA THR A 235 13.60 28.75 -7.18
C THR A 235 12.88 27.52 -7.72
N GLU A 236 13.47 26.33 -7.58
CA GLU A 236 12.84 25.06 -7.96
C GLU A 236 11.56 24.80 -7.17
N VAL A 237 11.54 25.10 -5.85
CA VAL A 237 10.33 24.98 -5.02
C VAL A 237 9.21 25.92 -5.50
N LEU A 238 9.53 27.17 -5.89
CA LEU A 238 8.53 28.09 -6.43
C LEU A 238 7.97 27.59 -7.75
N LYS A 239 8.83 27.17 -8.69
CA LYS A 239 8.40 26.57 -9.96
C LYS A 239 7.56 25.31 -9.76
N LEU A 240 7.90 24.45 -8.81
CA LEU A 240 7.10 23.26 -8.47
C LEU A 240 5.70 23.65 -8.01
N LYS A 241 5.58 24.65 -7.13
CA LYS A 241 4.27 25.14 -6.67
C LYS A 241 3.43 25.74 -7.81
N GLU A 242 4.06 26.51 -8.71
CA GLU A 242 3.40 27.05 -9.90
C GLU A 242 2.93 25.94 -10.85
N ALA A 243 3.76 24.91 -11.08
CA ALA A 243 3.40 23.77 -11.90
C ALA A 243 2.25 22.97 -11.30
N LEU A 244 2.23 22.77 -9.98
CA LEU A 244 1.15 22.08 -9.26
C LEU A 244 -0.18 22.83 -9.35
N LEU A 245 -0.19 24.15 -9.37
CA LEU A 245 -1.44 24.93 -9.56
C LEU A 245 -2.12 24.67 -10.90
N LYS A 246 -1.39 24.18 -11.91
CA LYS A 246 -1.97 23.80 -13.22
C LYS A 246 -2.77 22.49 -13.15
N THR A 247 -2.69 21.73 -12.07
CA THR A 247 -3.39 20.47 -11.88
C THR A 247 -4.76 20.63 -11.21
N GLY A 248 -5.10 21.85 -10.78
CA GLY A 248 -6.34 22.19 -10.12
C GLY A 248 -7.58 22.03 -11.03
N ASN A 249 -8.74 21.96 -10.38
CA ASN A 249 -10.06 21.94 -11.02
C ASN A 249 -11.00 22.95 -10.35
N GLU A 250 -12.32 22.85 -10.59
CA GLU A 250 -13.32 23.77 -9.98
C GLU A 250 -13.37 23.69 -8.46
N ASP A 251 -13.07 22.52 -7.88
CA ASP A 251 -13.22 22.25 -6.45
C ASP A 251 -11.91 22.37 -5.65
N SER A 252 -10.75 22.36 -6.33
CA SER A 252 -9.45 22.34 -5.66
C SER A 252 -8.34 23.00 -6.46
N ALA A 253 -7.39 23.65 -5.78
CA ALA A 253 -6.28 24.34 -6.41
C ALA A 253 -5.18 23.38 -6.92
N VAL A 254 -5.09 22.18 -6.35
CA VAL A 254 -4.15 21.11 -6.76
C VAL A 254 -4.86 19.78 -6.67
N ASN A 255 -4.68 18.92 -7.68
CA ASN A 255 -5.17 17.56 -7.69
C ASN A 255 -4.03 16.57 -7.91
N PHE A 256 -4.09 15.45 -7.20
CA PHE A 256 -3.26 14.27 -7.45
C PHE A 256 -4.12 13.07 -7.81
N SER A 257 -3.72 12.36 -8.84
CA SER A 257 -4.33 11.10 -9.25
C SER A 257 -3.65 9.93 -8.54
N TRP A 258 -4.49 9.02 -8.03
CA TRP A 258 -4.08 7.73 -7.47
C TRP A 258 -4.74 6.64 -8.30
N GLU A 259 -3.95 5.84 -8.98
CA GLU A 259 -4.43 4.67 -9.69
C GLU A 259 -4.61 3.53 -8.70
N LEU A 260 -5.85 3.18 -8.40
CA LEU A 260 -6.21 2.11 -7.48
C LEU A 260 -6.46 0.84 -8.29
N ILE A 261 -5.72 -0.22 -8.00
CA ILE A 261 -5.83 -1.53 -8.64
C ILE A 261 -6.18 -2.54 -7.55
N ALA A 262 -7.31 -3.22 -7.69
CA ALA A 262 -7.71 -4.34 -6.84
C ALA A 262 -7.78 -5.61 -7.69
N MET A 263 -7.18 -6.71 -7.20
CA MET A 263 -7.13 -7.99 -7.91
C MET A 263 -7.31 -9.14 -6.92
N ILE A 264 -8.11 -10.12 -7.28
CA ILE A 264 -8.30 -11.36 -6.52
C ILE A 264 -7.67 -12.50 -7.31
N PHE A 265 -6.77 -13.21 -6.69
CA PHE A 265 -6.08 -14.36 -7.26
C PHE A 265 -6.38 -15.61 -6.46
N ARG A 266 -6.48 -16.76 -7.14
CA ARG A 266 -6.58 -18.08 -6.51
C ARG A 266 -5.22 -18.77 -6.53
N GLY A 267 -4.87 -19.38 -5.38
CA GLY A 267 -3.66 -20.16 -5.23
C GLY A 267 -3.95 -21.66 -5.44
N ASP A 268 -4.09 -22.11 -6.68
CA ASP A 268 -4.32 -23.53 -7.01
C ASP A 268 -3.05 -24.40 -6.88
#